data_6d62651d6ce3a671e43a1616c2b0e5f6
#
_entry.id   6d62651d6ce3a671e43a1616c2b0e5f6
#
_cell.length_a   1.000
_cell.length_b   1.000
_cell.length_c   1.000
_cell.angle_alpha   90.00
_cell.angle_beta   90.00
_cell.angle_gamma   90.00
#
_symmetry.space_group_name_H-M   'P 1'
#
loop_
_entity.id
_entity.type
_entity.pdbx_description
1 polymer ?
#
loop_
_entity_poly.entity_id
_entity_poly.type
_entity_poly.pdbx_seq_one_letter_code
_entity_poly.pdbx_strand_id
1 'polypeptide(L)'
;MEENTNKNISEKTATEKAAKPVDKRMPRWLALTLKTAAWTVGSVAALLVMALCLTVWILTPDRLTPIAERLANENLNADVKIKRMELTVWKTFPYMTIDVDGLNVRSRTLDKHKASLPAGVDSLLDVGCMRARFNLARLALMDVEIKEIFVDSPKVNLVTVNDSLNNYMIVPPSKEKSESTPIVLKSLVLEHLNIVNNRGI
;
A
#
# COMPACT_ATOMS: atom_id res chain seq x y z
N MET A 1 11.68 -98.05 0.68
CA MET A 1 12.33 -97.09 -0.25
C MET A 1 11.25 -96.26 -1.00
N GLU A 2 10.14 -95.91 -0.29
CA GLU A 2 8.95 -95.27 -0.91
C GLU A 2 8.37 -94.08 -0.09
N GLU A 3 9.17 -93.46 0.77
CA GLU A 3 8.64 -92.41 1.66
C GLU A 3 9.15 -91.01 1.34
N ASN A 4 9.89 -90.86 0.26
CA ASN A 4 10.54 -89.53 -0.04
C ASN A 4 10.02 -88.86 -1.28
N THR A 5 9.01 -89.42 -1.97
CA THR A 5 8.48 -88.81 -3.21
C THR A 5 7.24 -87.95 -2.98
N ASN A 6 6.59 -88.05 -1.82
CA ASN A 6 5.31 -87.34 -1.56
C ASN A 6 5.45 -85.97 -0.85
N LYS A 7 6.67 -85.64 -0.39
CA LYS A 7 6.90 -84.35 0.29
C LYS A 7 7.23 -83.18 -0.65
N ASN A 8 7.71 -83.50 -1.86
CA ASN A 8 8.10 -82.53 -2.86
C ASN A 8 6.95 -82.06 -3.75
N ILE A 9 5.79 -82.69 -3.72
CA ILE A 9 4.62 -82.23 -4.50
C ILE A 9 3.76 -81.27 -3.71
N SER A 10 3.77 -81.30 -2.36
CA SER A 10 2.97 -80.42 -1.50
C SER A 10 3.58 -79.02 -1.34
N GLU A 11 4.92 -78.88 -1.46
CA GLU A 11 5.58 -77.54 -1.35
C GLU A 11 5.53 -76.75 -2.64
N LYS A 12 5.33 -77.36 -3.80
CA LYS A 12 5.23 -76.64 -5.07
C LYS A 12 3.87 -76.04 -5.35
N THR A 13 2.83 -76.45 -4.63
CA THR A 13 1.46 -75.98 -4.84
C THR A 13 1.10 -74.82 -3.92
N ALA A 14 1.96 -74.53 -2.95
CA ALA A 14 1.72 -73.37 -1.97
C ALA A 14 2.34 -72.03 -2.39
N THR A 15 3.22 -72.01 -3.41
CA THR A 15 3.97 -70.82 -3.79
C THR A 15 3.43 -70.14 -5.03
N GLU A 16 2.34 -70.64 -5.63
CA GLU A 16 1.73 -70.03 -6.84
C GLU A 16 0.32 -69.48 -6.60
N LYS A 17 0.10 -68.85 -5.43
CA LYS A 17 -0.93 -67.81 -5.33
C LYS A 17 -0.30 -66.48 -5.65
N ALA A 18 -0.02 -66.34 -6.96
CA ALA A 18 0.38 -65.06 -7.54
C ALA A 18 -0.48 -63.91 -7.02
N ALA A 19 0.17 -62.97 -6.41
CA ALA A 19 -0.41 -61.70 -6.07
C ALA A 19 -1.08 -61.11 -7.32
N LYS A 20 -2.39 -60.95 -7.29
CA LYS A 20 -3.13 -60.23 -8.33
C LYS A 20 -2.51 -58.82 -8.44
N PRO A 21 -2.16 -58.36 -9.65
CA PRO A 21 -1.67 -57.01 -9.81
C PRO A 21 -2.78 -56.06 -9.33
N VAL A 22 -2.47 -55.28 -8.30
CA VAL A 22 -3.33 -54.20 -7.83
C VAL A 22 -3.44 -53.24 -9.00
N ASP A 23 -4.58 -53.22 -9.67
CA ASP A 23 -4.90 -52.30 -10.74
C ASP A 23 -4.92 -50.89 -10.13
N LYS A 24 -3.81 -50.17 -10.26
CA LYS A 24 -3.63 -48.78 -9.81
C LYS A 24 -4.41 -47.76 -10.65
N ARG A 25 -5.48 -48.20 -11.31
CA ARG A 25 -6.35 -47.26 -12.01
C ARG A 25 -7.17 -46.52 -10.99
N MET A 26 -6.84 -45.23 -10.81
CA MET A 26 -7.65 -44.32 -9.98
C MET A 26 -9.12 -44.44 -10.40
N PRO A 27 -10.05 -44.61 -9.45
CA PRO A 27 -11.47 -44.66 -9.77
C PRO A 27 -11.90 -43.39 -10.48
N ARG A 28 -12.72 -43.51 -11.50
CA ARG A 28 -13.16 -42.41 -12.37
C ARG A 28 -13.72 -41.21 -11.60
N TRP A 29 -14.37 -41.44 -10.48
CA TRP A 29 -14.90 -40.35 -9.62
C TRP A 29 -13.77 -39.57 -8.96
N LEU A 30 -12.67 -40.21 -8.58
CA LEU A 30 -11.49 -39.54 -8.01
C LEU A 30 -10.77 -38.66 -9.07
N ALA A 31 -10.70 -39.12 -10.31
CA ALA A 31 -10.14 -38.38 -11.41
C ALA A 31 -11.00 -37.13 -11.77
N LEU A 32 -12.32 -37.27 -11.68
CA LEU A 32 -13.25 -36.16 -11.89
C LEU A 32 -13.14 -35.10 -10.77
N THR A 33 -13.08 -35.54 -9.50
CA THR A 33 -12.92 -34.61 -8.36
C THR A 33 -11.56 -33.89 -8.36
N LEU A 34 -10.47 -34.59 -8.73
CA LEU A 34 -9.17 -33.97 -8.91
C LEU A 34 -9.16 -32.96 -10.06
N LYS A 35 -9.84 -33.27 -11.15
CA LYS A 35 -9.95 -32.35 -12.30
C LYS A 35 -10.75 -31.07 -11.96
N THR A 36 -11.88 -31.21 -11.27
CA THR A 36 -12.66 -30.05 -10.81
C THR A 36 -11.91 -29.25 -9.77
N ALA A 37 -11.22 -29.88 -8.80
CA ALA A 37 -10.38 -29.22 -7.82
C ALA A 37 -9.20 -28.46 -8.49
N ALA A 38 -8.56 -29.05 -9.49
CA ALA A 38 -7.51 -28.37 -10.25
C ALA A 38 -8.04 -27.13 -11.01
N TRP A 39 -9.24 -27.23 -11.59
CA TRP A 39 -9.88 -26.09 -12.27
C TRP A 39 -10.27 -24.97 -11.29
N THR A 40 -10.80 -25.29 -10.11
CA THR A 40 -11.16 -24.29 -9.09
C THR A 40 -9.91 -23.61 -8.53
N VAL A 41 -8.87 -24.37 -8.19
CA VAL A 41 -7.58 -23.81 -7.75
C VAL A 41 -6.95 -22.93 -8.84
N GLY A 42 -6.98 -23.38 -10.09
CA GLY A 42 -6.48 -22.61 -11.23
C GLY A 42 -7.24 -21.30 -11.44
N SER A 43 -8.57 -21.32 -11.33
CA SER A 43 -9.37 -20.10 -11.47
C SER A 43 -9.14 -19.10 -10.35
N VAL A 44 -9.03 -19.56 -9.09
CA VAL A 44 -8.69 -18.70 -7.95
C VAL A 44 -7.30 -18.11 -8.09
N ALA A 45 -6.31 -18.91 -8.50
CA ALA A 45 -4.96 -18.42 -8.75
C ALA A 45 -4.94 -17.37 -9.87
N ALA A 46 -5.67 -17.58 -10.97
CA ALA A 46 -5.77 -16.61 -12.06
C ALA A 46 -6.43 -15.29 -11.60
N LEU A 47 -7.48 -15.36 -10.78
CA LEU A 47 -8.11 -14.18 -10.20
C LEU A 47 -7.16 -13.42 -9.27
N LEU A 48 -6.37 -14.13 -8.45
CA LEU A 48 -5.37 -13.49 -7.58
C LEU A 48 -4.27 -12.80 -8.40
N VAL A 49 -3.76 -13.46 -9.45
CA VAL A 49 -2.76 -12.86 -10.34
C VAL A 49 -3.34 -11.63 -11.04
N MET A 50 -4.57 -11.70 -11.53
CA MET A 50 -5.24 -10.57 -12.15
C MET A 50 -5.43 -9.41 -11.16
N ALA A 51 -5.85 -9.69 -9.94
CA ALA A 51 -5.98 -8.68 -8.87
C ALA A 51 -4.62 -8.03 -8.54
N LEU A 52 -3.55 -8.82 -8.46
CA LEU A 52 -2.19 -8.30 -8.25
C LEU A 52 -1.74 -7.41 -9.42
N CYS A 53 -1.96 -7.84 -10.66
CA CYS A 53 -1.64 -7.03 -11.84
C CYS A 53 -2.40 -5.70 -11.87
N LEU A 54 -3.70 -5.73 -11.54
CA LEU A 54 -4.51 -4.51 -11.42
C LEU A 54 -4.00 -3.59 -10.32
N THR A 55 -3.65 -4.13 -9.16
CA THR A 55 -3.09 -3.37 -8.05
C THR A 55 -1.79 -2.66 -8.46
N VAL A 56 -0.84 -3.39 -9.07
CA VAL A 56 0.41 -2.80 -9.57
C VAL A 56 0.14 -1.73 -10.62
N TRP A 57 -0.82 -1.95 -11.51
CA TRP A 57 -1.17 -0.99 -12.57
C TRP A 57 -1.79 0.32 -12.02
N ILE A 58 -2.61 0.23 -10.96
CA ILE A 58 -3.22 1.40 -10.30
C ILE A 58 -2.17 2.17 -9.49
N LEU A 59 -1.23 1.47 -8.85
CA LEU A 59 -0.19 2.03 -7.99
C LEU A 59 1.01 2.63 -8.75
N THR A 60 0.89 2.84 -10.08
CA THR A 60 1.93 3.54 -10.84
C THR A 60 2.00 5.03 -10.47
N PRO A 61 3.20 5.64 -10.43
CA PRO A 61 3.37 7.06 -10.10
C PRO A 61 2.50 8.00 -10.94
N ASP A 62 2.34 7.71 -12.23
CA ASP A 62 1.55 8.52 -13.17
C ASP A 62 0.05 8.61 -12.82
N ARG A 63 -0.45 7.64 -12.05
CA ARG A 63 -1.84 7.62 -11.59
C ARG A 63 -1.99 8.07 -10.16
N LEU A 64 -1.03 7.71 -9.29
CA LEU A 64 -1.06 8.09 -7.89
C LEU A 64 -0.91 9.59 -7.70
N THR A 65 0.02 10.23 -8.42
CA THR A 65 0.28 11.66 -8.32
C THR A 65 -0.98 12.51 -8.54
N PRO A 66 -1.72 12.40 -9.67
CA PRO A 66 -2.91 13.20 -9.89
C PRO A 66 -4.06 12.89 -8.93
N ILE A 67 -4.17 11.64 -8.45
CA ILE A 67 -5.18 11.27 -7.45
C ILE A 67 -4.87 11.96 -6.12
N ALA A 68 -3.61 11.91 -5.67
CA ALA A 68 -3.17 12.55 -4.43
C ALA A 68 -3.35 14.08 -4.48
N GLU A 69 -2.95 14.73 -5.57
CA GLU A 69 -3.17 16.17 -5.79
C GLU A 69 -4.65 16.53 -5.74
N ARG A 70 -5.48 15.75 -6.43
CA ARG A 70 -6.93 16.01 -6.47
C ARG A 70 -7.55 15.89 -5.08
N LEU A 71 -7.25 14.81 -4.35
CA LEU A 71 -7.77 14.59 -3.00
C LEU A 71 -7.29 15.71 -2.03
N ALA A 72 -6.04 16.13 -2.13
CA ALA A 72 -5.52 17.22 -1.32
C ALA A 72 -6.24 18.54 -1.66
N ASN A 73 -6.40 18.86 -2.94
CA ASN A 73 -7.05 20.09 -3.41
C ASN A 73 -8.55 20.16 -3.13
N GLU A 74 -9.23 19.00 -3.01
CA GLU A 74 -10.65 18.92 -2.64
C GLU A 74 -10.86 19.08 -1.13
N ASN A 75 -9.91 18.60 -0.32
CA ASN A 75 -10.03 18.61 1.14
C ASN A 75 -9.33 19.80 1.83
N LEU A 76 -8.41 20.48 1.16
CA LEU A 76 -7.66 21.61 1.69
C LEU A 76 -8.03 22.89 0.95
N ASN A 77 -8.03 23.99 1.69
CA ASN A 77 -8.12 25.33 1.10
C ASN A 77 -6.74 25.78 0.59
N ALA A 78 -6.14 24.92 -0.22
CA ALA A 78 -4.81 25.10 -0.78
C ALA A 78 -4.74 24.53 -2.20
N ASP A 79 -3.71 24.93 -2.92
CA ASP A 79 -3.34 24.42 -4.24
C ASP A 79 -2.09 23.56 -4.05
N VAL A 80 -2.31 22.26 -4.05
CA VAL A 80 -1.26 21.26 -3.82
C VAL A 80 -0.78 20.74 -5.16
N LYS A 81 0.52 20.77 -5.38
CA LYS A 81 1.19 20.20 -6.55
C LYS A 81 2.27 19.25 -6.12
N ILE A 82 2.33 18.12 -6.77
CA ILE A 82 3.27 17.03 -6.52
C ILE A 82 3.94 16.68 -7.85
N LYS A 83 5.26 16.77 -7.90
CA LYS A 83 6.01 16.35 -9.10
C LYS A 83 5.87 14.86 -9.37
N ARG A 84 6.06 14.06 -8.34
CA ARG A 84 6.02 12.60 -8.43
C ARG A 84 5.66 12.01 -7.07
N MET A 85 4.80 11.02 -7.08
CA MET A 85 4.47 10.21 -5.92
C MET A 85 4.68 8.74 -6.26
N GLU A 86 5.43 8.03 -5.45
CA GLU A 86 5.71 6.62 -5.65
C GLU A 86 5.34 5.83 -4.40
N LEU A 87 4.68 4.69 -4.58
CA LEU A 87 4.30 3.80 -3.50
C LEU A 87 5.06 2.49 -3.64
N THR A 88 5.84 2.16 -2.64
CA THR A 88 6.66 0.95 -2.59
C THR A 88 6.22 0.06 -1.44
N VAL A 89 5.88 -1.21 -1.75
CA VAL A 89 5.49 -2.22 -0.77
C VAL A 89 6.50 -3.37 -0.74
N TRP A 90 6.85 -3.91 -1.91
CA TRP A 90 7.63 -5.14 -2.02
C TRP A 90 9.05 -5.04 -1.49
N LYS A 91 9.71 -3.90 -1.71
CA LYS A 91 11.09 -3.67 -1.25
C LYS A 91 11.19 -3.35 0.23
N THR A 92 10.12 -2.89 0.83
CA THR A 92 10.08 -2.38 2.21
C THR A 92 9.23 -3.23 3.15
N PHE A 93 8.71 -4.36 2.65
CA PHE A 93 7.89 -5.28 3.46
C PHE A 93 8.55 -5.60 4.82
N PRO A 94 7.83 -5.57 5.94
CA PRO A 94 6.39 -5.42 6.12
C PRO A 94 5.86 -3.98 6.17
N TYR A 95 6.64 -3.01 5.72
CA TYR A 95 6.24 -1.60 5.65
C TYR A 95 5.84 -1.22 4.23
N MET A 96 4.93 -0.25 4.14
CA MET A 96 4.60 0.45 2.92
C MET A 96 5.29 1.81 2.97
N THR A 97 5.99 2.17 1.91
CA THR A 97 6.68 3.45 1.80
C THR A 97 6.02 4.29 0.72
N ILE A 98 5.72 5.54 1.06
CA ILE A 98 5.28 6.56 0.13
C ILE A 98 6.42 7.55 -0.01
N ASP A 99 6.95 7.69 -1.21
CA ASP A 99 7.93 8.69 -1.59
C ASP A 99 7.21 9.79 -2.39
N VAL A 100 7.41 11.05 -1.99
CA VAL A 100 6.84 12.23 -2.64
C VAL A 100 7.96 13.18 -2.99
N ASP A 101 8.15 13.45 -4.27
CA ASP A 101 9.14 14.39 -4.78
C ASP A 101 8.48 15.68 -5.22
N GLY A 102 9.04 16.80 -4.78
CA GLY A 102 8.64 18.14 -5.20
C GLY A 102 7.20 18.48 -4.81
N LEU A 103 6.91 18.41 -3.51
CA LEU A 103 5.62 18.84 -2.95
C LEU A 103 5.62 20.35 -2.79
N ASN A 104 4.70 21.04 -3.44
CA ASN A 104 4.44 22.46 -3.27
C ASN A 104 3.00 22.69 -2.82
N VAL A 105 2.82 23.44 -1.75
CA VAL A 105 1.52 23.80 -1.19
C VAL A 105 1.37 25.30 -1.19
N ARG A 106 0.39 25.79 -1.92
CA ARG A 106 0.04 27.21 -1.99
C ARG A 106 -1.32 27.43 -1.33
N SER A 107 -1.37 28.33 -0.39
CA SER A 107 -2.60 28.68 0.31
C SER A 107 -3.54 29.48 -0.59
N ARG A 108 -4.84 29.12 -0.60
CA ARG A 108 -5.91 29.89 -1.23
C ARG A 108 -6.55 30.89 -0.26
N THR A 109 -6.17 30.87 1.03
CA THR A 109 -6.76 31.75 2.05
C THR A 109 -6.52 33.23 1.75
N LEU A 110 -5.40 33.53 1.08
CA LEU A 110 -4.99 34.90 0.74
C LEU A 110 -5.37 35.32 -0.70
N ASP A 111 -6.02 34.46 -1.50
CA ASP A 111 -6.30 34.75 -2.92
C ASP A 111 -7.12 36.04 -3.14
N LYS A 112 -8.05 36.32 -2.24
CA LYS A 112 -8.88 37.57 -2.31
C LYS A 112 -8.10 38.86 -2.08
N HIS A 113 -6.94 38.75 -1.43
CA HIS A 113 -6.10 39.90 -1.06
C HIS A 113 -4.75 39.92 -1.79
N LYS A 114 -4.57 38.99 -2.75
CA LYS A 114 -3.30 38.79 -3.45
C LYS A 114 -2.75 40.04 -4.15
N ALA A 115 -3.62 40.90 -4.65
CA ALA A 115 -3.22 42.12 -5.35
C ALA A 115 -2.53 43.15 -4.43
N SER A 116 -2.78 43.11 -3.12
CA SER A 116 -2.20 44.00 -2.12
C SER A 116 -1.04 43.41 -1.33
N LEU A 117 -0.67 42.16 -1.62
CA LEU A 117 0.37 41.42 -0.90
C LEU A 117 1.62 41.22 -1.77
N PRO A 118 2.82 41.12 -1.18
CA PRO A 118 4.04 40.80 -1.90
C PRO A 118 3.96 39.48 -2.64
N ALA A 119 4.72 39.32 -3.73
CA ALA A 119 4.79 38.07 -4.47
C ALA A 119 5.34 36.90 -3.62
N GLY A 120 4.73 35.76 -3.72
CA GLY A 120 5.17 34.54 -3.01
C GLY A 120 4.61 34.34 -1.59
N VAL A 121 3.81 35.30 -1.09
CA VAL A 121 3.18 35.20 0.25
C VAL A 121 2.19 34.04 0.37
N ASP A 122 1.63 33.60 -0.73
CA ASP A 122 0.70 32.49 -0.84
C ASP A 122 1.41 31.13 -0.79
N SER A 123 2.71 31.03 -1.05
CA SER A 123 3.49 29.81 -0.90
C SER A 123 3.63 29.45 0.58
N LEU A 124 3.00 28.38 1.01
CA LEU A 124 3.02 27.91 2.40
C LEU A 124 4.14 26.92 2.65
N LEU A 125 4.27 25.93 1.78
CA LEU A 125 5.20 24.82 1.96
C LEU A 125 5.79 24.42 0.62
N ASP A 126 7.10 24.24 0.60
CA ASP A 126 7.85 23.66 -0.50
C ASP A 126 8.79 22.60 0.05
N VAL A 127 8.66 21.36 -0.43
CA VAL A 127 9.44 20.20 0.04
C VAL A 127 10.13 19.56 -1.15
N GLY A 128 11.44 19.38 -1.04
CA GLY A 128 12.23 18.70 -2.05
C GLY A 128 11.87 17.22 -2.16
N CYS A 129 11.98 16.51 -1.03
CA CYS A 129 11.64 15.10 -0.92
C CYS A 129 10.97 14.81 0.43
N MET A 130 9.91 14.00 0.41
CA MET A 130 9.26 13.49 1.61
C MET A 130 9.08 11.99 1.48
N ARG A 131 9.40 11.26 2.54
CA ARG A 131 9.20 9.82 2.63
C ARG A 131 8.41 9.48 3.88
N ALA A 132 7.32 8.75 3.72
CA ALA A 132 6.52 8.27 4.83
C ALA A 132 6.46 6.74 4.82
N ARG A 133 6.74 6.11 5.97
CA ARG A 133 6.68 4.65 6.16
C ARG A 133 5.52 4.28 7.05
N PHE A 134 4.66 3.40 6.55
CA PHE A 134 3.48 2.89 7.24
C PHE A 134 3.64 1.42 7.60
N ASN A 135 3.09 1.02 8.72
CA ASN A 135 2.98 -0.38 9.09
C ASN A 135 1.82 -1.04 8.32
N LEU A 136 2.16 -1.89 7.33
CA LEU A 136 1.17 -2.50 6.45
C LEU A 136 0.21 -3.44 7.20
N ALA A 137 0.71 -4.17 8.21
CA ALA A 137 -0.12 -5.08 9.00
C ALA A 137 -1.16 -4.31 9.83
N ARG A 138 -0.81 -3.15 10.39
CA ARG A 138 -1.72 -2.28 11.11
C ARG A 138 -2.72 -1.60 10.18
N LEU A 139 -2.24 -1.14 9.04
CA LEU A 139 -3.09 -0.52 8.01
C LEU A 139 -4.17 -1.49 7.52
N ALA A 140 -3.86 -2.79 7.37
CA ALA A 140 -4.83 -3.83 7.02
C ALA A 140 -5.92 -4.03 8.10
N LEU A 141 -5.63 -3.65 9.35
CA LEU A 141 -6.57 -3.67 10.48
C LEU A 141 -7.29 -2.33 10.69
N MET A 142 -7.20 -1.41 9.72
CA MET A 142 -7.74 -0.04 9.80
C MET A 142 -7.10 0.81 10.91
N ASP A 143 -5.91 0.41 11.39
CA ASP A 143 -5.13 1.16 12.38
C ASP A 143 -3.94 1.84 11.68
N VAL A 144 -3.93 3.18 11.66
CA VAL A 144 -2.93 3.95 10.93
C VAL A 144 -1.71 4.20 11.83
N GLU A 145 -0.68 3.39 11.66
CA GLU A 145 0.60 3.57 12.33
C GLU A 145 1.67 4.04 11.32
N ILE A 146 2.13 5.28 11.49
CA ILE A 146 3.24 5.85 10.73
C ILE A 146 4.52 5.59 11.53
N LYS A 147 5.40 4.77 10.98
CA LYS A 147 6.66 4.45 11.62
C LYS A 147 7.65 5.61 11.57
N GLU A 148 7.73 6.27 10.42
CA GLU A 148 8.69 7.34 10.17
C GLU A 148 8.17 8.26 9.08
N ILE A 149 8.34 9.55 9.28
CA ILE A 149 8.26 10.55 8.23
C ILE A 149 9.63 11.21 8.13
N PHE A 150 10.21 11.14 6.96
CA PHE A 150 11.45 11.84 6.60
C PHE A 150 11.11 12.95 5.61
N VAL A 151 11.59 14.17 5.88
CA VAL A 151 11.37 15.32 5.01
C VAL A 151 12.71 16.03 4.80
N ASP A 152 13.11 16.15 3.54
CA ASP A 152 14.31 16.85 3.15
C ASP A 152 13.99 18.20 2.52
N SER A 153 14.76 19.20 2.95
CA SER A 153 14.71 20.57 2.44
C SER A 153 13.31 21.21 2.48
N PRO A 154 12.55 21.08 3.60
CA PRO A 154 11.28 21.77 3.72
C PRO A 154 11.49 23.28 3.91
N LYS A 155 10.86 24.05 3.04
CA LYS A 155 10.74 25.51 3.15
C LYS A 155 9.33 25.84 3.57
N VAL A 156 9.18 26.37 4.77
CA VAL A 156 7.88 26.76 5.33
C VAL A 156 7.82 28.29 5.41
N ASN A 157 6.84 28.89 4.76
CA ASN A 157 6.61 30.31 4.79
C ASN A 157 5.27 30.61 5.48
N LEU A 158 5.33 31.06 6.72
CA LEU A 158 4.16 31.43 7.51
C LEU A 158 3.91 32.90 7.37
N VAL A 159 2.73 33.27 6.93
CA VAL A 159 2.31 34.67 6.76
C VAL A 159 1.04 34.92 7.55
N THR A 160 1.08 35.95 8.38
CA THR A 160 -0.06 36.45 9.12
C THR A 160 -0.25 37.95 8.79
N VAL A 161 -1.33 38.27 8.11
CA VAL A 161 -1.70 39.65 7.79
C VAL A 161 -2.44 40.27 8.97
N ASN A 162 -3.40 39.53 9.53
CA ASN A 162 -4.11 39.89 10.75
C ASN A 162 -4.64 38.63 11.46
N ASP A 163 -5.29 38.78 12.61
CA ASP A 163 -5.74 37.64 13.43
C ASP A 163 -6.66 36.63 12.69
N SER A 164 -7.30 37.08 11.62
CA SER A 164 -8.22 36.24 10.83
C SER A 164 -7.69 35.87 9.45
N LEU A 165 -6.61 36.50 8.99
CA LEU A 165 -6.07 36.35 7.65
C LEU A 165 -4.62 35.87 7.69
N ASN A 166 -4.43 34.63 7.39
CA ASN A 166 -3.14 33.94 7.37
C ASN A 166 -3.10 32.90 6.25
N ASN A 167 -1.89 32.42 5.91
CA ASN A 167 -1.71 31.43 4.85
C ASN A 167 -1.68 29.96 5.34
N TYR A 168 -1.69 29.70 6.64
CA TYR A 168 -1.53 28.37 7.22
C TYR A 168 -2.84 27.70 7.66
N MET A 169 -3.95 28.44 7.77
CA MET A 169 -5.28 27.86 8.06
C MET A 169 -5.91 27.26 6.80
N ILE A 170 -5.23 26.31 6.19
CA ILE A 170 -5.68 25.66 4.95
C ILE A 170 -6.68 24.51 5.18
N VAL A 171 -6.79 24.01 6.40
CA VAL A 171 -7.75 22.95 6.74
C VAL A 171 -9.09 23.59 7.05
N PRO A 172 -10.15 23.30 6.27
CA PRO A 172 -11.50 23.79 6.59
C PRO A 172 -11.95 23.23 7.95
N PRO A 173 -12.68 24.00 8.76
CA PRO A 173 -13.25 23.48 10.00
C PRO A 173 -14.19 22.31 9.66
N SER A 174 -13.87 21.12 10.15
CA SER A 174 -14.71 19.93 9.93
C SER A 174 -16.06 20.12 10.63
N LYS A 175 -17.15 19.99 9.87
CA LYS A 175 -18.52 20.06 10.39
C LYS A 175 -18.96 18.79 11.09
N GLU A 176 -18.19 17.70 10.97
CA GLU A 176 -18.48 16.43 11.57
C GLU A 176 -17.38 16.02 12.55
N LYS A 177 -17.79 15.67 13.77
CA LYS A 177 -16.97 14.88 14.69
C LYS A 177 -16.95 13.45 14.16
N SER A 178 -16.19 13.18 13.11
CA SER A 178 -15.86 11.82 12.77
C SER A 178 -14.99 11.27 13.89
N GLU A 179 -15.34 10.10 14.42
CA GLU A 179 -14.44 9.31 15.27
C GLU A 179 -13.20 8.97 14.42
N SER A 180 -12.23 9.88 14.45
CA SER A 180 -10.98 9.68 13.76
C SER A 180 -10.19 8.61 14.50
N THR A 181 -9.89 7.51 13.83
CA THR A 181 -8.91 6.55 14.31
C THR A 181 -7.62 7.29 14.65
N PRO A 182 -7.07 7.16 15.87
CA PRO A 182 -5.88 7.90 16.25
C PRO A 182 -4.71 7.50 15.34
N ILE A 183 -4.13 8.49 14.67
CA ILE A 183 -2.92 8.30 13.88
C ILE A 183 -1.72 8.32 14.82
N VAL A 184 -0.98 7.21 14.88
CA VAL A 184 0.23 7.10 15.71
C VAL A 184 1.45 7.36 14.83
N LEU A 185 2.15 8.48 15.09
CA LEU A 185 3.44 8.81 14.48
C LEU A 185 4.56 8.49 15.46
N LYS A 186 5.50 7.61 15.07
CA LYS A 186 6.63 7.19 15.93
C LYS A 186 7.88 8.05 15.77
N SER A 187 8.18 8.49 14.55
CA SER A 187 9.38 9.27 14.27
C SER A 187 9.12 10.30 13.18
N LEU A 188 9.63 11.51 13.39
CA LEU A 188 9.68 12.58 12.39
C LEU A 188 11.11 13.07 12.28
N VAL A 189 11.68 13.00 11.09
CA VAL A 189 13.03 13.49 10.77
C VAL A 189 12.92 14.61 9.75
N LEU A 190 13.41 15.79 10.11
CA LEU A 190 13.44 16.98 9.25
C LEU A 190 14.91 17.33 8.98
N GLU A 191 15.31 17.30 7.72
CA GLU A 191 16.64 17.73 7.30
C GLU A 191 16.55 19.05 6.52
N HIS A 192 17.52 19.93 6.70
CA HIS A 192 17.63 21.22 6.00
C HIS A 192 16.36 22.11 6.11
N LEU A 193 15.71 22.09 7.28
CA LEU A 193 14.49 22.86 7.53
C LEU A 193 14.75 24.37 7.46
N ASN A 194 13.97 25.08 6.64
CA ASN A 194 13.95 26.54 6.56
C ASN A 194 12.53 27.05 6.86
N ILE A 195 12.41 27.86 7.91
CA ILE A 195 11.14 28.48 8.31
C ILE A 195 11.26 30.00 8.23
N VAL A 196 10.39 30.59 7.45
CA VAL A 196 10.24 32.06 7.39
C VAL A 196 8.87 32.44 7.98
N ASN A 197 8.88 33.33 8.95
CA ASN A 197 7.65 33.82 9.60
C ASN A 197 7.54 35.32 9.40
N ASN A 198 6.54 35.72 8.63
CA ASN A 198 6.25 37.12 8.33
C ASN A 198 4.95 37.55 9.02
N ARG A 199 5.01 38.61 9.85
CA ARG A 199 3.86 39.19 10.53
C ARG A 199 3.67 40.65 10.15
N GLY A 200 2.42 41.05 9.91
CA GLY A 200 2.08 42.46 9.71
C GLY A 200 2.54 43.01 8.36
N ILE A 201 2.35 42.22 7.29
CA ILE A 201 2.62 42.68 5.93
C ILE A 201 1.47 43.56 5.43
#